data_4645257ff75ce884e344062b7ed34421
#
_entry.id   4645257ff75ce884e344062b7ed34421
#
_cell.length_a   1.000
_cell.length_b   1.000
_cell.length_c   1.000
_cell.angle_alpha   90.00
_cell.angle_beta   90.00
_cell.angle_gamma   90.00
#
_symmetry.space_group_name_H-M   'P 1'
#
loop_
_entity.id
_entity.type
_entity.pdbx_description
1 polymer ?
#
loop_
_entity_poly.entity_id
_entity_poly.type
_entity_poly.pdbx_seq_one_letter_code
_entity_poly.pdbx_strand_id
1 'polypeptide(L)'
;MVVVTMWETTNNVWNNIDDLICGAICLVFGWGSGTLGHEWFHSIVATTLGYAVTFGEITLTTGSVFVQGDMSSIETILVAGAGSLGLIIAGVMLIYSSHNKMLRMIGVVFLCRAWIDALPLCDLDGAILEHSACSAMGSAGYVIAWAFVIFEVLVSGGAIAHVIKSDAS
;
A
#
# COMPACT_ATOMS: atom_id res chain seq x y z
N MET A 1 -3.65 43.71 24.28
CA MET A 1 -4.57 42.65 23.84
C MET A 1 -4.36 42.24 22.36
N VAL A 2 -4.07 43.18 21.46
CA VAL A 2 -3.90 42.93 20.01
C VAL A 2 -2.60 42.15 19.66
N VAL A 3 -1.51 42.32 20.44
CA VAL A 3 -0.20 41.69 20.17
C VAL A 3 -0.19 40.18 20.46
N VAL A 4 -0.96 39.75 21.48
CA VAL A 4 -1.03 38.33 21.85
C VAL A 4 -1.75 37.51 20.76
N THR A 5 -2.81 38.06 20.16
CA THR A 5 -3.57 37.40 19.09
C THR A 5 -2.80 37.28 17.79
N MET A 6 -1.91 38.22 17.46
CA MET A 6 -1.06 38.12 16.25
C MET A 6 0.02 37.03 16.42
N TRP A 7 0.59 36.87 17.60
CA TRP A 7 1.61 35.85 17.88
C TRP A 7 1.02 34.43 17.82
N GLU A 8 -0.17 34.24 18.41
CA GLU A 8 -0.87 32.95 18.35
C GLU A 8 -1.26 32.58 16.92
N THR A 9 -1.70 33.55 16.13
CA THR A 9 -2.11 33.34 14.73
C THR A 9 -0.91 32.98 13.85
N THR A 10 0.25 33.63 14.04
CA THR A 10 1.45 33.32 13.30
C THR A 10 2.01 31.93 13.67
N ASN A 11 2.05 31.55 14.93
CA ASN A 11 2.48 30.23 15.35
C ASN A 11 1.58 29.12 14.77
N ASN A 12 0.27 29.33 14.73
CA ASN A 12 -0.65 28.36 14.12
C ASN A 12 -0.43 28.21 12.60
N VAL A 13 -0.10 29.30 11.90
CA VAL A 13 0.21 29.23 10.45
C VAL A 13 1.51 28.46 10.19
N TRP A 14 2.56 28.72 10.99
CA TRP A 14 3.84 27.99 10.83
C TRP A 14 3.69 26.51 11.16
N ASN A 15 2.99 26.15 12.21
CA ASN A 15 2.71 24.76 12.55
C ASN A 15 1.95 24.05 11.42
N ASN A 16 0.99 24.74 10.80
CA ASN A 16 0.24 24.18 9.66
C ASN A 16 1.13 23.99 8.42
N ILE A 17 2.09 24.87 8.16
CA ILE A 17 3.04 24.74 7.04
C ILE A 17 3.99 23.57 7.29
N ASP A 18 4.52 23.45 8.49
CA ASP A 18 5.42 22.32 8.85
C ASP A 18 4.69 20.98 8.76
N ASP A 19 3.46 20.89 9.23
CA ASP A 19 2.62 19.70 9.09
C ASP A 19 2.32 19.37 7.61
N LEU A 20 2.08 20.39 6.78
CA LEU A 20 1.85 20.24 5.34
C LEU A 20 3.11 19.73 4.63
N ILE A 21 4.28 20.29 4.94
CA ILE A 21 5.57 19.86 4.38
C ILE A 21 5.87 18.43 4.81
N CYS A 22 5.70 18.12 6.09
CA CYS A 22 5.88 16.78 6.62
C CYS A 22 4.95 15.78 5.94
N GLY A 23 3.68 16.14 5.76
CA GLY A 23 2.70 15.34 5.04
C GLY A 23 3.09 15.08 3.59
N ALA A 24 3.56 16.10 2.87
CA ALA A 24 4.02 15.98 1.50
C ALA A 24 5.25 15.06 1.38
N ILE A 25 6.22 15.19 2.29
CA ILE A 25 7.40 14.32 2.35
C ILE A 25 6.98 12.87 2.62
N CYS A 26 6.10 12.65 3.61
CA CYS A 26 5.60 11.31 3.92
C CYS A 26 4.84 10.69 2.74
N LEU A 27 4.06 11.49 2.00
CA LEU A 27 3.35 11.03 0.82
C LEU A 27 4.32 10.59 -0.28
N VAL A 28 5.29 11.44 -0.67
CA VAL A 28 6.24 11.14 -1.73
C VAL A 28 7.13 9.95 -1.36
N PHE A 29 7.70 9.97 -0.17
CA PHE A 29 8.58 8.90 0.30
C PHE A 29 7.82 7.60 0.55
N GLY A 30 6.64 7.68 1.17
CA GLY A 30 5.78 6.53 1.42
C GLY A 30 5.30 5.89 0.12
N TRP A 31 4.94 6.71 -0.88
CA TRP A 31 4.50 6.21 -2.18
C TRP A 31 5.63 5.48 -2.92
N GLY A 32 6.80 6.09 -3.04
CA GLY A 32 7.96 5.48 -3.73
C GLY A 32 8.47 4.23 -3.02
N SER A 33 8.60 4.27 -1.69
CA SER A 33 8.97 3.08 -0.92
C SER A 33 7.88 2.01 -0.93
N GLY A 34 6.61 2.41 -1.02
CA GLY A 34 5.48 1.51 -1.22
C GLY A 34 5.55 0.79 -2.56
N THR A 35 5.85 1.50 -3.66
CA THR A 35 6.05 0.86 -4.97
C THR A 35 7.17 -0.17 -4.93
N LEU A 36 8.34 0.20 -4.38
CA LEU A 36 9.45 -0.75 -4.24
C LEU A 36 9.08 -1.95 -3.36
N GLY A 37 8.42 -1.71 -2.22
CA GLY A 37 7.97 -2.75 -1.30
C GLY A 37 6.96 -3.70 -1.95
N HIS A 38 6.01 -3.16 -2.72
CA HIS A 38 5.02 -3.93 -3.48
C HIS A 38 5.71 -4.95 -4.41
N GLU A 39 6.61 -4.49 -5.26
CA GLU A 39 7.37 -5.35 -6.18
C GLU A 39 8.24 -6.37 -5.43
N TRP A 40 8.81 -5.94 -4.31
CA TRP A 40 9.63 -6.84 -3.50
C TRP A 40 8.82 -7.99 -2.88
N PHE A 41 7.59 -7.74 -2.43
CA PHE A 41 6.72 -8.79 -1.91
C PHE A 41 6.34 -9.80 -3.00
N HIS A 42 6.06 -9.36 -4.25
CA HIS A 42 5.89 -10.26 -5.37
C HIS A 42 7.11 -11.17 -5.55
N SER A 43 8.31 -10.59 -5.53
CA SER A 43 9.54 -11.32 -5.71
C SER A 43 9.81 -12.35 -4.60
N ILE A 44 9.50 -12.01 -3.34
CA ILE A 44 9.65 -12.94 -2.20
C ILE A 44 8.75 -14.16 -2.39
N VAL A 45 7.49 -13.95 -2.71
CA VAL A 45 6.54 -15.06 -2.88
C VAL A 45 6.92 -15.92 -4.08
N ALA A 46 7.21 -15.31 -5.23
CA ALA A 46 7.64 -16.05 -6.43
C ALA A 46 8.92 -16.86 -6.18
N THR A 47 9.92 -16.28 -5.53
CA THR A 47 11.17 -16.98 -5.18
C THR A 47 10.92 -18.11 -4.18
N THR A 48 10.02 -17.91 -3.22
CA THR A 48 9.66 -18.96 -2.24
C THR A 48 8.97 -20.13 -2.91
N LEU A 49 8.21 -19.87 -3.98
CA LEU A 49 7.61 -20.91 -4.82
C LEU A 49 8.61 -21.59 -5.78
N GLY A 50 9.86 -21.13 -5.82
CA GLY A 50 10.94 -21.73 -6.62
C GLY A 50 11.13 -21.09 -7.99
N TYR A 51 10.48 -19.97 -8.28
CA TYR A 51 10.61 -19.25 -9.55
C TYR A 51 11.81 -18.31 -9.56
N ALA A 52 12.46 -18.19 -10.73
CA ALA A 52 13.46 -17.15 -10.95
C ALA A 52 12.76 -15.80 -11.21
N VAL A 53 13.29 -14.76 -10.60
CA VAL A 53 12.69 -13.42 -10.62
C VAL A 53 13.71 -12.41 -11.12
N THR A 54 13.26 -11.49 -11.97
CA THR A 54 14.01 -10.31 -12.39
C THR A 54 13.18 -9.06 -12.19
N PHE A 55 13.78 -8.01 -11.60
CA PHE A 55 13.13 -6.72 -11.48
C PHE A 55 13.23 -5.97 -12.82
N GLY A 56 12.12 -5.40 -13.25
CA GLY A 56 12.08 -4.46 -14.35
C GLY A 56 12.38 -3.03 -13.89
N GLU A 57 11.86 -2.06 -14.62
CA GLU A 57 11.99 -0.66 -14.23
C GLU A 57 11.13 -0.37 -12.99
N ILE A 58 11.73 0.31 -12.01
CA ILE A 58 11.03 0.78 -10.81
C ILE A 58 11.13 2.30 -10.78
N THR A 59 9.98 2.96 -10.85
CA THR A 59 9.83 4.41 -10.73
C THR A 59 9.19 4.78 -9.39
N LEU A 60 8.87 6.04 -9.19
CA LEU A 60 8.15 6.49 -8.00
C LEU A 60 6.72 5.91 -7.93
N THR A 61 6.08 5.68 -9.07
CA THR A 61 4.66 5.33 -9.16
C THR A 61 4.39 3.95 -9.73
N THR A 62 5.34 3.38 -10.46
CA THR A 62 5.19 2.10 -11.14
C THR A 62 6.41 1.21 -10.93
N GLY A 63 6.20 -0.07 -10.84
CA GLY A 63 7.24 -1.09 -10.81
C GLY A 63 6.81 -2.30 -11.61
N SER A 64 7.74 -3.21 -11.85
CA SER A 64 7.44 -4.50 -12.46
C SER A 64 8.40 -5.58 -11.98
N VAL A 65 7.86 -6.77 -11.81
CA VAL A 65 8.60 -8.00 -11.52
C VAL A 65 8.25 -9.02 -12.59
N PHE A 66 9.29 -9.57 -13.20
CA PHE A 66 9.13 -10.66 -14.18
C PHE A 66 9.45 -11.98 -13.51
N VAL A 67 8.50 -12.89 -13.54
CA VAL A 67 8.64 -14.27 -13.04
C VAL A 67 8.86 -15.21 -14.22
N GLN A 68 9.92 -16.01 -14.16
CA GLN A 68 10.26 -16.93 -15.24
C GLN A 68 9.68 -18.31 -14.95
N GLY A 69 8.94 -18.86 -15.90
CA GLY A 69 8.32 -20.19 -15.84
C GLY A 69 6.80 -20.14 -15.87
N ASP A 70 6.19 -21.30 -16.04
CA ASP A 70 4.73 -21.44 -16.09
C ASP A 70 4.18 -21.65 -14.68
N MET A 71 3.53 -20.62 -14.15
CA MET A 71 2.84 -20.68 -12.86
C MET A 71 1.45 -21.31 -13.02
N SER A 72 1.04 -22.12 -12.07
CA SER A 72 -0.36 -22.53 -11.95
C SER A 72 -1.24 -21.30 -11.58
N SER A 73 -2.56 -21.41 -11.81
CA SER A 73 -3.50 -20.32 -11.48
C SER A 73 -3.43 -19.93 -10.00
N ILE A 74 -3.22 -20.90 -9.10
CA ILE A 74 -3.10 -20.62 -7.65
C ILE A 74 -1.80 -19.86 -7.35
N GLU A 75 -0.68 -20.28 -7.92
CA GLU A 75 0.60 -19.60 -7.73
C GLU A 75 0.57 -18.19 -8.29
N THR A 76 -0.07 -17.99 -9.45
CA THR A 76 -0.28 -16.65 -10.03
C THR A 76 -1.06 -15.75 -9.08
N ILE A 77 -2.17 -16.23 -8.49
CA ILE A 77 -2.96 -15.48 -7.51
C ILE A 77 -2.12 -15.14 -6.26
N LEU A 78 -1.34 -16.11 -5.75
CA LEU A 78 -0.49 -15.88 -4.58
C LEU A 78 0.59 -14.84 -4.86
N VAL A 79 1.23 -14.91 -6.02
CA VAL A 79 2.25 -13.93 -6.41
C VAL A 79 1.62 -12.56 -6.64
N ALA A 80 0.51 -12.48 -7.38
CA ALA A 80 -0.17 -11.22 -7.69
C ALA A 80 -0.71 -10.53 -6.42
N GLY A 81 -1.33 -11.28 -5.50
CA GLY A 81 -1.83 -10.72 -4.24
C GLY A 81 -0.73 -10.38 -3.21
N ALA A 82 0.50 -10.85 -3.42
CA ALA A 82 1.58 -10.64 -2.45
C ALA A 82 1.97 -9.17 -2.28
N GLY A 83 1.93 -8.39 -3.34
CA GLY A 83 2.31 -6.96 -3.32
C GLY A 83 1.42 -6.15 -2.40
N SER A 84 0.12 -6.16 -2.64
CA SER A 84 -0.85 -5.43 -1.83
C SER A 84 -0.92 -5.96 -0.40
N LEU A 85 -0.97 -7.29 -0.20
CA LEU A 85 -0.97 -7.90 1.13
C LEU A 85 0.29 -7.53 1.93
N GLY A 86 1.45 -7.53 1.29
CA GLY A 86 2.71 -7.12 1.91
C GLY A 86 2.68 -5.67 2.38
N LEU A 87 2.14 -4.76 1.55
CA LEU A 87 1.96 -3.36 1.93
C LEU A 87 0.97 -3.19 3.09
N ILE A 88 -0.11 -3.96 3.13
CA ILE A 88 -1.05 -3.95 4.26
C ILE A 88 -0.35 -4.37 5.54
N ILE A 89 0.36 -5.49 5.53
CA ILE A 89 1.09 -5.97 6.70
C ILE A 89 2.11 -4.92 7.16
N ALA A 90 2.93 -4.38 6.25
CA ALA A 90 3.91 -3.36 6.58
C ALA A 90 3.26 -2.07 7.11
N GLY A 91 2.18 -1.62 6.48
CA GLY A 91 1.42 -0.43 6.89
C GLY A 91 0.82 -0.58 8.29
N VAL A 92 0.15 -1.70 8.55
CA VAL A 92 -0.40 -2.02 9.87
C VAL A 92 0.72 -2.09 10.92
N MET A 93 1.83 -2.74 10.62
CA MET A 93 2.97 -2.80 11.54
C MET A 93 3.51 -1.40 11.86
N LEU A 94 3.69 -0.53 10.87
CA LEU A 94 4.15 0.85 11.08
C LEU A 94 3.17 1.65 11.95
N ILE A 95 1.88 1.49 11.75
CA ILE A 95 0.84 2.19 12.52
C ILE A 95 0.83 1.76 13.98
N TYR A 96 0.86 0.46 14.26
CA TYR A 96 0.68 -0.05 15.62
C TYR A 96 1.98 -0.17 16.42
N SER A 97 3.13 -0.38 15.76
CA SER A 97 4.42 -0.53 16.45
C SER A 97 5.18 0.78 16.63
N SER A 98 4.86 1.82 15.87
CA SER A 98 5.60 3.08 15.92
C SER A 98 4.88 4.16 16.73
N HIS A 99 5.64 4.87 17.57
CA HIS A 99 5.21 6.11 18.23
C HIS A 99 5.54 7.36 17.40
N ASN A 100 6.31 7.20 16.31
CA ASN A 100 6.71 8.28 15.43
C ASN A 100 5.58 8.61 14.44
N LYS A 101 5.08 9.87 14.49
CA LYS A 101 4.01 10.36 13.61
C LYS A 101 4.32 10.15 12.12
N MET A 102 5.57 10.41 11.69
CA MET A 102 5.96 10.22 10.29
C MET A 102 5.86 8.75 9.85
N LEU A 103 6.34 7.81 10.67
CA LEU A 103 6.26 6.39 10.34
C LEU A 103 4.80 5.91 10.29
N ARG A 104 3.94 6.39 11.19
CA ARG A 104 2.51 6.10 11.15
C ARG A 104 1.85 6.66 9.88
N MET A 105 2.22 7.89 9.46
CA MET A 105 1.75 8.47 8.19
C MET A 105 2.23 7.66 6.99
N ILE A 106 3.48 7.21 6.96
CA ILE A 106 3.99 6.30 5.91
C ILE A 106 3.18 4.99 5.90
N GLY A 107 2.85 4.46 7.08
CA GLY A 107 1.97 3.30 7.20
C GLY A 107 0.60 3.53 6.55
N VAL A 108 -0.02 4.69 6.78
CA VAL A 108 -1.28 5.07 6.11
C VAL A 108 -1.12 5.15 4.60
N VAL A 109 0.00 5.73 4.10
CA VAL A 109 0.28 5.79 2.65
C VAL A 109 0.42 4.38 2.06
N PHE A 110 1.06 3.44 2.76
CA PHE A 110 1.14 2.04 2.33
C PHE A 110 -0.25 1.40 2.20
N LEU A 111 -1.13 1.63 3.18
CA LEU A 111 -2.50 1.12 3.11
C LEU A 111 -3.30 1.73 1.95
N CYS A 112 -3.17 3.04 1.72
CA CYS A 112 -3.80 3.70 0.59
C CYS A 112 -3.27 3.18 -0.75
N ARG A 113 -1.95 2.93 -0.84
CA ARG A 113 -1.33 2.35 -2.04
C ARG A 113 -1.84 0.94 -2.30
N ALA A 114 -1.92 0.09 -1.26
CA ALA A 114 -2.48 -1.25 -1.38
C ALA A 114 -3.92 -1.23 -1.93
N TRP A 115 -4.75 -0.26 -1.51
CA TRP A 115 -6.10 -0.11 -2.05
C TRP A 115 -6.13 0.20 -3.54
N ILE A 116 -5.21 1.06 -4.00
CA ILE A 116 -5.15 1.44 -5.41
C ILE A 116 -4.75 0.22 -6.25
N ASP A 117 -3.84 -0.61 -5.76
CA ASP A 117 -3.42 -1.84 -6.43
C ASP A 117 -4.51 -2.92 -6.41
N ALA A 118 -5.30 -3.00 -5.34
CA ALA A 118 -6.44 -3.91 -5.23
C ALA A 118 -7.63 -3.51 -6.13
N LEU A 119 -7.74 -2.23 -6.51
CA LEU A 119 -8.81 -1.79 -7.41
C LEU A 119 -8.45 -2.16 -8.87
N PRO A 120 -9.25 -2.97 -9.56
CA PRO A 120 -8.99 -3.44 -10.94
C PRO A 120 -8.85 -2.31 -11.97
N LEU A 121 -8.99 -1.05 -11.54
CA LEU A 121 -8.93 0.14 -12.39
C LEU A 121 -7.54 0.77 -12.47
N CYS A 122 -6.60 0.43 -11.57
CA CYS A 122 -5.34 1.15 -11.42
C CYS A 122 -4.10 0.34 -11.78
N ASP A 123 -4.12 -0.97 -11.65
CA ASP A 123 -3.01 -1.85 -12.04
C ASP A 123 -3.45 -2.75 -13.21
N LEU A 124 -3.33 -2.20 -14.42
CA LEU A 124 -3.73 -2.91 -15.63
C LEU A 124 -2.94 -4.21 -15.83
N ASP A 125 -1.67 -4.25 -15.44
CA ASP A 125 -0.82 -5.42 -15.63
C ASP A 125 -1.03 -6.46 -14.52
N GLY A 126 -1.09 -6.05 -13.26
CA GLY A 126 -1.42 -6.93 -12.13
C GLY A 126 -2.88 -7.39 -12.19
N ALA A 127 -3.82 -6.48 -12.45
CA ALA A 127 -5.23 -6.80 -12.62
C ALA A 127 -5.48 -7.75 -13.81
N ILE A 128 -4.70 -7.68 -14.88
CA ILE A 128 -4.79 -8.62 -16.02
C ILE A 128 -4.31 -10.01 -15.59
N LEU A 129 -3.24 -10.11 -14.82
CA LEU A 129 -2.74 -11.40 -14.33
C LEU A 129 -3.70 -12.02 -13.31
N GLU A 130 -4.18 -11.26 -12.34
CA GLU A 130 -5.19 -11.70 -11.39
C GLU A 130 -6.50 -12.05 -12.10
N HIS A 131 -6.94 -11.21 -13.02
CA HIS A 131 -8.14 -11.46 -13.82
C HIS A 131 -8.00 -12.70 -14.68
N SER A 132 -6.86 -12.92 -15.33
CA SER A 132 -6.62 -14.12 -16.13
C SER A 132 -6.56 -15.38 -15.28
N ALA A 133 -5.89 -15.35 -14.14
CA ALA A 133 -5.85 -16.47 -13.20
C ALA A 133 -7.23 -16.74 -12.57
N CYS A 134 -7.96 -15.69 -12.17
CA CYS A 134 -9.31 -15.82 -11.65
C CYS A 134 -10.29 -16.31 -12.72
N SER A 135 -10.17 -15.86 -13.96
CA SER A 135 -11.04 -16.34 -15.05
C SER A 135 -10.80 -17.81 -15.39
N ALA A 136 -9.55 -18.30 -15.28
CA ALA A 136 -9.22 -19.71 -15.45
C ALA A 136 -9.85 -20.60 -14.36
N MET A 137 -10.13 -20.06 -13.16
CA MET A 137 -10.84 -20.74 -12.07
C MET A 137 -12.37 -20.58 -12.15
N GLY A 138 -12.88 -19.85 -13.15
CA GLY A 138 -14.32 -19.58 -13.31
C GLY A 138 -14.90 -18.74 -12.16
N SER A 139 -16.18 -19.00 -11.83
CA SER A 139 -16.88 -18.23 -10.79
C SER A 139 -16.21 -18.26 -9.41
N ALA A 140 -15.50 -19.34 -9.07
CA ALA A 140 -14.77 -19.44 -7.80
C ALA A 140 -13.60 -18.46 -7.73
N GLY A 141 -12.91 -18.21 -8.83
CA GLY A 141 -11.83 -17.23 -8.89
C GLY A 141 -12.32 -15.80 -8.60
N TYR A 142 -13.43 -15.40 -9.16
CA TYR A 142 -14.02 -14.09 -8.88
C TYR A 142 -14.44 -13.93 -7.42
N VAL A 143 -14.99 -14.98 -6.79
CA VAL A 143 -15.35 -14.94 -5.36
C VAL A 143 -14.10 -14.76 -4.51
N ILE A 144 -13.01 -15.45 -4.83
CA ILE A 144 -11.73 -15.31 -4.12
C ILE A 144 -11.18 -13.89 -4.27
N ALA A 145 -11.14 -13.35 -5.48
CA ALA A 145 -10.66 -11.99 -5.73
C ALA A 145 -11.46 -10.94 -4.96
N TRP A 146 -12.80 -11.00 -5.01
CA TRP A 146 -13.64 -10.07 -4.25
C TRP A 146 -13.50 -10.23 -2.74
N ALA A 147 -13.40 -11.46 -2.24
CA ALA A 147 -13.15 -11.69 -0.81
C ALA A 147 -11.84 -11.07 -0.36
N PHE A 148 -10.79 -11.14 -1.20
CA PHE A 148 -9.50 -10.52 -0.96
C PHE A 148 -9.61 -8.98 -0.90
N VAL A 149 -10.23 -8.34 -1.88
CA VAL A 149 -10.47 -6.88 -1.90
C VAL A 149 -11.25 -6.43 -0.66
N ILE A 150 -12.32 -7.15 -0.29
CA ILE A 150 -13.11 -6.83 0.90
C ILE A 150 -12.25 -6.93 2.17
N PHE A 151 -11.45 -7.98 2.28
CA PHE A 151 -10.53 -8.16 3.40
C PHE A 151 -9.54 -6.99 3.51
N GLU A 152 -8.91 -6.60 2.39
CA GLU A 152 -7.98 -5.47 2.34
C GLU A 152 -8.63 -4.16 2.78
N VAL A 153 -9.82 -3.86 2.27
CA VAL A 153 -10.60 -2.66 2.63
C VAL A 153 -10.93 -2.63 4.12
N LEU A 154 -11.36 -3.76 4.70
CA LEU A 154 -11.73 -3.83 6.11
C LEU A 154 -10.52 -3.65 7.03
N VAL A 155 -9.40 -4.32 6.75
CA VAL A 155 -8.18 -4.24 7.56
C VAL A 155 -7.57 -2.84 7.48
N SER A 156 -7.42 -2.31 6.28
CA SER A 156 -6.82 -0.98 6.08
C SER A 156 -7.73 0.12 6.62
N GLY A 157 -9.03 0.05 6.38
CA GLY A 157 -9.99 1.01 6.90
C GLY A 157 -10.03 1.04 8.42
N GLY A 158 -9.95 -0.13 9.06
CA GLY A 158 -9.82 -0.25 10.51
C GLY A 158 -8.56 0.40 11.07
N ALA A 159 -7.42 0.16 10.43
CA ALA A 159 -6.13 0.75 10.82
C ALA A 159 -6.11 2.27 10.65
N ILE A 160 -6.62 2.79 9.52
CA ILE A 160 -6.73 4.24 9.28
C ILE A 160 -7.67 4.89 10.31
N ALA A 161 -8.83 4.29 10.59
CA ALA A 161 -9.75 4.79 11.59
C ALA A 161 -9.13 4.82 13.00
N HIS A 162 -8.27 3.86 13.33
CA HIS A 162 -7.50 3.86 14.57
C HIS A 162 -6.55 5.07 14.66
N VAL A 163 -5.81 5.38 13.58
CA VAL A 163 -4.93 6.56 13.54
C VAL A 163 -5.72 7.85 13.76
N ILE A 164 -6.82 8.03 13.02
CA ILE A 164 -7.66 9.24 13.14
C ILE A 164 -8.15 9.43 14.58
N LYS A 165 -8.60 8.37 15.24
CA LYS A 165 -9.08 8.46 16.62
C LYS A 165 -7.96 8.73 17.63
N SER A 166 -6.79 8.12 17.46
CA SER A 166 -5.68 8.29 18.40
C SER A 166 -5.01 9.66 18.30
N ASP A 167 -5.07 10.32 17.15
CA ASP A 167 -4.50 11.66 16.97
C ASP A 167 -5.49 12.77 17.33
N ALA A 168 -6.77 12.43 17.54
CA ALA A 168 -7.82 13.36 18.01
C ALA A 168 -7.98 13.39 19.53
N SER A 169 -7.34 12.50 20.28
CA SER A 169 -7.37 12.40 21.74
C SER A 169 -6.13 12.98 22.38
#